data_f191f23a3505d6fa5990b010d9a7b6dc
#
_entry.id   f191f23a3505d6fa5990b010d9a7b6dc
#
_cell.length_a   1.000
_cell.length_b   1.000
_cell.length_c   1.000
_cell.angle_alpha   90.00
_cell.angle_beta   90.00
_cell.angle_gamma   90.00
#
_symmetry.space_group_name_H-M   'P 1'
#
loop_
_entity.id
_entity.type
_entity.pdbx_description
1 polymer ?
#
loop_
_entity_poly.entity_id
_entity_poly.type
_entity_poly.pdbx_seq_one_letter_code
_entity_poly.pdbx_strand_id
1 'polypeptide(L)'
;MSDASVTPAARVREPPPHNPATVVRHIAQEIKQPLITVESIAHYLDLVLPRTEAKARRQLGKLREEVRHIQWILADAIHFLQAAPPQLHPMDLTETVAENFSEWCPEGRAGCTLLLEPGLPLVQLDLEMIQHLLRNIMSFFCRISAPGRSIAIQTRVAGSEVLLEITSGALVFAPEDVEPLLEPFSSRFPTGSGLALASARRIAEAHGARFEVASEPPHSLTVVVAFPAA
;
A
#
# COMPACT_ATOMS: atom_id res chain seq x y z
N MET A 1 73.66 13.91 10.60
CA MET A 1 72.49 14.65 10.09
C MET A 1 71.55 13.60 9.49
N SER A 2 70.57 13.20 10.28
CA SER A 2 69.65 12.09 9.92
C SER A 2 68.36 12.71 9.45
N ASP A 3 67.99 12.50 8.18
CA ASP A 3 66.81 13.01 7.54
C ASP A 3 65.68 11.99 7.80
N ALA A 4 64.71 12.37 8.64
CA ALA A 4 63.55 11.57 8.96
C ALA A 4 62.45 11.92 7.95
N SER A 5 62.32 11.07 6.94
CA SER A 5 61.20 11.15 6.00
C SER A 5 59.86 10.81 6.71
N VAL A 6 59.03 11.83 6.90
CA VAL A 6 57.65 11.70 7.42
C VAL A 6 56.77 11.13 6.30
N THR A 7 56.31 9.90 6.49
CA THR A 7 55.34 9.26 5.62
C THR A 7 53.99 9.98 5.80
N PRO A 8 53.32 10.47 4.72
CA PRO A 8 52.02 11.12 4.86
C PRO A 8 50.99 10.11 5.26
N ALA A 9 50.23 10.43 6.33
CA ALA A 9 49.13 9.65 6.83
C ALA A 9 48.11 9.40 5.69
N ALA A 10 47.73 8.14 5.51
CA ALA A 10 46.68 7.73 4.56
C ALA A 10 45.36 8.47 4.89
N ARG A 11 44.92 9.31 3.97
CA ARG A 11 43.60 9.91 4.06
C ARG A 11 42.56 8.80 4.06
N VAL A 12 41.87 8.64 5.19
CA VAL A 12 40.66 7.83 5.26
C VAL A 12 39.68 8.40 4.21
N ARG A 13 39.45 7.66 3.14
CA ARG A 13 38.41 8.01 2.17
C ARG A 13 37.08 7.97 2.91
N GLU A 14 36.42 9.12 3.02
CA GLU A 14 35.02 9.16 3.43
C GLU A 14 34.20 8.23 2.48
N PRO A 15 33.38 7.34 3.05
CA PRO A 15 32.52 6.51 2.21
C PRO A 15 31.61 7.42 1.37
N PRO A 16 31.33 7.05 0.10
CA PRO A 16 30.46 7.83 -0.75
C PRO A 16 29.10 8.01 -0.07
N PRO A 17 28.45 9.17 -0.21
CA PRO A 17 27.16 9.42 0.41
C PRO A 17 26.19 8.34 -0.05
N HIS A 18 25.72 7.52 0.88
CA HIS A 18 24.74 6.46 0.59
C HIS A 18 23.45 7.12 0.11
N ASN A 19 22.98 6.73 -1.08
CA ASN A 19 21.65 7.14 -1.56
C ASN A 19 20.60 6.71 -0.52
N PRO A 20 19.79 7.63 0.03
CA PRO A 20 18.79 7.32 1.06
C PRO A 20 17.88 6.14 0.69
N ALA A 21 17.50 6.01 -0.58
CA ALA A 21 16.70 4.89 -1.08
C ALA A 21 17.44 3.54 -0.95
N THR A 22 18.77 3.53 -1.13
CA THR A 22 19.57 2.31 -0.97
C THR A 22 19.66 1.90 0.51
N VAL A 23 19.82 2.88 1.41
CA VAL A 23 19.85 2.63 2.86
C VAL A 23 18.51 2.08 3.35
N VAL A 24 17.40 2.71 2.96
CA VAL A 24 16.06 2.25 3.34
C VAL A 24 15.79 0.84 2.81
N ARG A 25 16.18 0.54 1.57
CA ARG A 25 16.05 -0.80 1.00
C ARG A 25 16.82 -1.85 1.80
N HIS A 26 18.05 -1.55 2.19
CA HIS A 26 18.87 -2.46 2.96
C HIS A 26 18.26 -2.71 4.35
N ILE A 27 17.86 -1.65 5.05
CA ILE A 27 17.17 -1.75 6.34
C ILE A 27 15.88 -2.58 6.22
N ALA A 28 15.08 -2.33 5.18
CA ALA A 28 13.84 -3.06 4.96
C ALA A 28 14.10 -4.55 4.70
N GLN A 29 15.14 -4.91 3.96
CA GLN A 29 15.52 -6.32 3.76
C GLN A 29 15.99 -6.99 5.06
N GLU A 30 16.75 -6.29 5.89
CA GLU A 30 17.19 -6.82 7.18
C GLU A 30 16.03 -7.00 8.17
N ILE A 31 15.03 -6.10 8.15
CA ILE A 31 13.83 -6.24 8.98
C ILE A 31 12.92 -7.36 8.44
N LYS A 32 12.86 -7.58 7.13
CA LYS A 32 12.04 -8.64 6.53
C LYS A 32 12.43 -10.03 7.01
N GLN A 33 13.71 -10.30 7.23
CA GLN A 33 14.20 -11.60 7.67
C GLN A 33 13.64 -12.03 9.05
N PRO A 34 13.78 -11.23 10.13
CA PRO A 34 13.19 -11.60 11.41
C PRO A 34 11.66 -11.66 11.37
N LEU A 35 10.99 -10.86 10.53
CA LEU A 35 9.54 -10.93 10.38
C LEU A 35 9.07 -12.28 9.77
N ILE A 36 9.80 -12.81 8.78
CA ILE A 36 9.54 -14.14 8.21
C ILE A 36 9.70 -15.22 9.30
N THR A 37 10.72 -15.08 10.15
CA THR A 37 10.92 -16.01 11.26
C THR A 37 9.77 -15.95 12.27
N VAL A 38 9.32 -14.76 12.65
CA VAL A 38 8.17 -14.57 13.55
C VAL A 38 6.90 -15.16 12.94
N GLU A 39 6.65 -14.96 11.65
CA GLU A 39 5.50 -15.53 10.93
C GLU A 39 5.54 -17.05 10.91
N SER A 40 6.71 -17.65 10.66
CA SER A 40 6.92 -19.09 10.67
C SER A 40 6.67 -19.70 12.05
N ILE A 41 7.14 -19.04 13.12
CA ILE A 41 6.89 -19.47 14.50
C ILE A 41 5.40 -19.36 14.83
N ALA A 42 4.75 -18.27 14.47
CA ALA A 42 3.32 -18.08 14.70
C ALA A 42 2.49 -19.14 13.94
N HIS A 43 2.89 -19.48 12.71
CA HIS A 43 2.26 -20.54 11.94
C HIS A 43 2.44 -21.89 12.60
N TYR A 44 3.65 -22.23 13.03
CA TYR A 44 3.91 -23.48 13.76
C TYR A 44 3.08 -23.59 15.04
N LEU A 45 3.01 -22.53 15.83
CA LEU A 45 2.20 -22.47 17.04
C LEU A 45 0.70 -22.69 16.74
N ASP A 46 0.20 -22.14 15.64
CA ASP A 46 -1.20 -22.33 15.23
C ASP A 46 -1.50 -23.80 14.84
N LEU A 47 -0.51 -24.53 14.31
CA LEU A 47 -0.64 -25.95 13.99
C LEU A 47 -0.64 -26.84 15.23
N VAL A 48 0.20 -26.54 16.23
CA VAL A 48 0.39 -27.41 17.42
C VAL A 48 -0.55 -27.09 18.57
N LEU A 49 -1.12 -25.87 18.63
CA LEU A 49 -2.05 -25.49 19.68
C LEU A 49 -3.38 -26.25 19.58
N PRO A 50 -3.88 -26.81 20.70
CA PRO A 50 -5.19 -27.43 20.74
C PRO A 50 -6.29 -26.47 20.29
N ARG A 51 -7.33 -27.01 19.63
CA ARG A 51 -8.49 -26.20 19.18
C ARG A 51 -9.24 -25.54 20.32
N THR A 52 -9.12 -26.07 21.53
CA THR A 52 -9.71 -25.53 22.76
C THR A 52 -9.07 -24.23 23.22
N GLU A 53 -7.83 -23.93 22.79
CA GLU A 53 -7.09 -22.70 23.14
C GLU A 53 -7.49 -21.51 22.28
N ALA A 54 -8.79 -21.19 22.25
CA ALA A 54 -9.36 -20.17 21.39
C ALA A 54 -8.77 -18.76 21.65
N LYS A 55 -8.35 -18.45 22.89
CA LYS A 55 -7.74 -17.16 23.23
C LYS A 55 -6.34 -17.05 22.63
N ALA A 56 -5.52 -18.10 22.75
CA ALA A 56 -4.17 -18.15 22.18
C ALA A 56 -4.21 -18.04 20.64
N ARG A 57 -5.10 -18.79 19.98
CA ARG A 57 -5.30 -18.71 18.53
C ARG A 57 -5.70 -17.32 18.06
N ARG A 58 -6.60 -16.63 18.79
CA ARG A 58 -6.93 -15.22 18.46
C ARG A 58 -5.72 -14.29 18.57
N GLN A 59 -4.85 -14.49 19.56
CA GLN A 59 -3.64 -13.68 19.70
C GLN A 59 -2.62 -13.99 18.59
N LEU A 60 -2.47 -15.26 18.21
CA LEU A 60 -1.64 -15.63 17.04
C LEU A 60 -2.16 -15.03 15.74
N GLY A 61 -3.48 -15.02 15.55
CA GLY A 61 -4.11 -14.36 14.41
C GLY A 61 -3.74 -12.87 14.34
N LYS A 62 -3.86 -12.16 15.47
CA LYS A 62 -3.46 -10.75 15.58
C LYS A 62 -1.96 -10.55 15.32
N LEU A 63 -1.10 -11.40 15.89
CA LEU A 63 0.34 -11.35 15.65
C LEU A 63 0.67 -11.46 14.16
N ARG A 64 0.06 -12.41 13.46
CA ARG A 64 0.25 -12.60 12.02
C ARG A 64 -0.27 -11.41 11.21
N GLU A 65 -1.36 -10.79 11.64
CA GLU A 65 -1.87 -9.56 11.02
C GLU A 65 -0.87 -8.41 11.17
N GLU A 66 -0.30 -8.22 12.36
CA GLU A 66 0.69 -7.17 12.61
C GLU A 66 2.01 -7.41 11.83
N VAL A 67 2.49 -8.65 11.76
CA VAL A 67 3.67 -8.99 10.96
C VAL A 67 3.46 -8.68 9.50
N ARG A 68 2.33 -9.11 8.93
CA ARG A 68 1.97 -8.79 7.54
C ARG A 68 1.85 -7.28 7.32
N HIS A 69 1.33 -6.57 8.31
CA HIS A 69 1.24 -5.12 8.24
C HIS A 69 2.61 -4.44 8.20
N ILE A 70 3.56 -4.87 9.03
CA ILE A 70 4.93 -4.32 9.02
C ILE A 70 5.62 -4.63 7.69
N GLN A 71 5.50 -5.87 7.19
CA GLN A 71 6.04 -6.25 5.87
C GLN A 71 5.48 -5.36 4.76
N TRP A 72 4.19 -5.03 4.85
CA TRP A 72 3.53 -4.18 3.89
C TRP A 72 4.01 -2.72 3.97
N ILE A 73 4.18 -2.14 5.18
CA ILE A 73 4.75 -0.80 5.36
C ILE A 73 6.16 -0.71 4.75
N LEU A 74 6.98 -1.75 4.94
CA LEU A 74 8.32 -1.82 4.37
C LEU A 74 8.29 -1.88 2.83
N ALA A 75 7.41 -2.69 2.26
CA ALA A 75 7.22 -2.77 0.82
C ALA A 75 6.77 -1.42 0.25
N ASP A 76 5.80 -0.78 0.89
CA ASP A 76 5.27 0.52 0.48
C ASP A 76 6.35 1.62 0.53
N ALA A 77 7.16 1.64 1.58
CA ALA A 77 8.28 2.57 1.69
C ALA A 77 9.33 2.35 0.59
N ILE A 78 9.62 1.10 0.24
CA ILE A 78 10.55 0.76 -0.85
C ILE A 78 9.96 1.24 -2.18
N HIS A 79 8.72 0.90 -2.49
CA HIS A 79 8.04 1.33 -3.73
C HIS A 79 7.95 2.86 -3.83
N PHE A 80 7.63 3.52 -2.73
CA PHE A 80 7.59 4.98 -2.69
C PHE A 80 8.95 5.63 -3.02
N LEU A 81 10.05 5.01 -2.63
CA LEU A 81 11.41 5.52 -2.88
C LEU A 81 11.98 5.09 -4.25
N GLN A 82 11.44 4.03 -4.85
CA GLN A 82 11.85 3.54 -6.16
C GLN A 82 11.04 4.23 -7.25
N ALA A 83 11.69 5.07 -8.04
CA ALA A 83 11.09 5.70 -9.22
C ALA A 83 11.36 4.86 -10.49
N ALA A 84 11.08 3.55 -10.46
CA ALA A 84 11.14 2.75 -11.67
C ALA A 84 9.96 3.13 -12.59
N PRO A 85 10.19 3.36 -13.89
CA PRO A 85 9.10 3.59 -14.82
C PRO A 85 8.24 2.32 -14.93
N PRO A 86 6.89 2.46 -15.04
CA PRO A 86 6.00 1.32 -15.16
C PRO A 86 6.21 0.58 -16.49
N GLN A 87 6.02 -0.74 -16.48
CA GLN A 87 5.96 -1.56 -17.68
C GLN A 87 4.50 -1.65 -18.13
N LEU A 88 4.09 -0.72 -18.97
CA LEU A 88 2.70 -0.54 -19.38
C LEU A 88 2.28 -1.57 -20.43
N HIS A 89 1.17 -2.24 -20.20
CA HIS A 89 0.50 -3.16 -21.11
C HIS A 89 -0.99 -2.83 -21.20
N PRO A 90 -1.66 -3.00 -22.36
CA PRO A 90 -3.10 -2.81 -22.47
C PRO A 90 -3.82 -3.92 -21.70
N MET A 91 -4.60 -3.55 -20.69
CA MET A 91 -5.28 -4.48 -19.77
C MET A 91 -6.72 -4.04 -19.51
N ASP A 92 -7.59 -4.99 -19.20
CA ASP A 92 -8.92 -4.74 -18.67
C ASP A 92 -8.84 -4.45 -17.16
N LEU A 93 -9.18 -3.22 -16.78
CA LEU A 93 -9.15 -2.80 -15.37
C LEU A 93 -10.18 -3.57 -14.54
N THR A 94 -11.36 -3.87 -15.11
CA THR A 94 -12.43 -4.61 -14.44
C THR A 94 -11.99 -6.03 -14.11
N GLU A 95 -11.39 -6.73 -15.06
CA GLU A 95 -10.84 -8.07 -14.86
C GLU A 95 -9.70 -8.05 -13.82
N THR A 96 -8.79 -7.08 -13.94
CA THR A 96 -7.69 -6.90 -12.97
C THR A 96 -8.21 -6.70 -11.54
N VAL A 97 -9.26 -5.91 -11.35
CA VAL A 97 -9.89 -5.70 -10.04
C VAL A 97 -10.57 -6.98 -9.55
N ALA A 98 -11.33 -7.66 -10.40
CA ALA A 98 -12.08 -8.86 -10.03
C ALA A 98 -11.18 -10.02 -9.59
N GLU A 99 -10.11 -10.28 -10.33
CA GLU A 99 -9.16 -11.38 -10.04
C GLU A 99 -8.44 -11.19 -8.69
N ASN A 100 -8.14 -9.97 -8.33
CA ASN A 100 -7.36 -9.68 -7.12
C ASN A 100 -8.23 -9.33 -5.90
N PHE A 101 -9.55 -9.25 -6.07
CA PHE A 101 -10.48 -8.80 -5.02
C PHE A 101 -10.42 -9.63 -3.73
N SER A 102 -10.36 -10.95 -3.83
CA SER A 102 -10.32 -11.86 -2.69
C SER A 102 -9.08 -11.67 -1.79
N GLU A 103 -7.99 -11.19 -2.35
CA GLU A 103 -6.75 -10.90 -1.62
C GLU A 103 -6.89 -9.63 -0.75
N TRP A 104 -7.66 -8.65 -1.20
CA TRP A 104 -7.81 -7.37 -0.51
C TRP A 104 -8.97 -7.32 0.47
N CYS A 105 -9.98 -8.16 0.27
CA CYS A 105 -11.17 -8.23 1.11
C CYS A 105 -11.31 -9.64 1.72
N PRO A 106 -10.46 -9.99 2.72
CA PRO A 106 -10.51 -11.29 3.35
C PRO A 106 -11.88 -11.49 4.04
N GLU A 107 -12.39 -12.71 3.94
CA GLU A 107 -13.66 -13.13 4.54
C GLU A 107 -13.73 -12.74 6.03
N GLY A 108 -14.82 -12.07 6.43
CA GLY A 108 -15.09 -11.70 7.82
C GLY A 108 -14.75 -10.26 8.22
N ARG A 109 -14.20 -9.44 7.33
CA ARG A 109 -14.11 -7.97 7.52
C ARG A 109 -15.29 -7.25 6.85
N ALA A 110 -15.35 -5.92 6.95
CA ALA A 110 -16.43 -5.09 6.38
C ALA A 110 -16.89 -5.62 5.01
N GLY A 111 -18.18 -5.75 4.81
CA GLY A 111 -18.71 -6.21 3.54
C GLY A 111 -18.15 -5.37 2.39
N CYS A 112 -17.44 -6.01 1.47
CA CYS A 112 -17.00 -5.35 0.25
C CYS A 112 -18.02 -5.64 -0.86
N THR A 113 -18.36 -4.61 -1.64
CA THR A 113 -19.28 -4.73 -2.77
C THR A 113 -18.53 -4.35 -4.05
N LEU A 114 -18.64 -5.21 -5.06
CA LEU A 114 -18.10 -4.94 -6.40
C LEU A 114 -19.24 -4.51 -7.32
N LEU A 115 -19.06 -3.37 -7.98
CA LEU A 115 -19.94 -2.81 -8.99
C LEU A 115 -19.12 -2.59 -10.27
N LEU A 116 -18.80 -3.69 -10.94
CA LEU A 116 -17.89 -3.69 -12.08
C LEU A 116 -18.69 -3.61 -13.39
N GLU A 117 -18.44 -2.55 -14.17
CA GLU A 117 -19.00 -2.40 -15.51
C GLU A 117 -18.22 -3.27 -16.48
N PRO A 118 -18.87 -4.18 -17.24
CA PRO A 118 -18.19 -5.05 -18.19
C PRO A 118 -17.89 -4.32 -19.51
N GLY A 119 -16.81 -4.76 -20.19
CA GLY A 119 -16.52 -4.31 -21.55
C GLY A 119 -15.98 -2.88 -21.63
N LEU A 120 -15.33 -2.42 -20.60
CA LEU A 120 -14.64 -1.13 -20.59
C LEU A 120 -13.48 -1.10 -21.61
N PRO A 121 -13.10 0.08 -22.12
CA PRO A 121 -11.88 0.23 -22.91
C PRO A 121 -10.68 -0.29 -22.13
N LEU A 122 -9.69 -0.85 -22.86
CA LEU A 122 -8.42 -1.21 -22.26
C LEU A 122 -7.69 0.05 -21.76
N VAL A 123 -6.90 -0.11 -20.73
CA VAL A 123 -6.04 0.94 -20.16
C VAL A 123 -4.60 0.44 -20.10
N GLN A 124 -3.63 1.34 -20.16
CA GLN A 124 -2.22 1.01 -20.09
C GLN A 124 -1.81 0.83 -18.62
N LEU A 125 -1.57 -0.41 -18.19
CA LEU A 125 -1.28 -0.76 -16.79
C LEU A 125 -0.01 -1.58 -16.65
N ASP A 126 0.71 -1.36 -15.55
CA ASP A 126 1.67 -2.29 -14.97
C ASP A 126 0.96 -3.08 -13.87
N LEU A 127 0.79 -4.37 -14.08
CA LEU A 127 -0.01 -5.22 -13.19
C LEU A 127 0.47 -5.19 -11.73
N GLU A 128 1.79 -5.31 -11.52
CA GLU A 128 2.36 -5.32 -10.16
C GLU A 128 2.12 -3.99 -9.45
N MET A 129 2.33 -2.89 -10.15
CA MET A 129 2.10 -1.54 -9.61
C MET A 129 0.62 -1.28 -9.32
N ILE A 130 -0.29 -1.73 -10.19
CA ILE A 130 -1.74 -1.58 -9.96
C ILE A 130 -2.22 -2.44 -8.79
N GLN A 131 -1.74 -3.66 -8.65
CA GLN A 131 -2.02 -4.49 -7.48
C GLN A 131 -1.55 -3.78 -6.19
N HIS A 132 -0.39 -3.13 -6.24
CA HIS A 132 0.12 -2.37 -5.11
C HIS A 132 -0.75 -1.13 -4.80
N LEU A 133 -1.17 -0.38 -5.82
CA LEU A 133 -2.10 0.75 -5.70
C LEU A 133 -3.40 0.32 -5.01
N LEU A 134 -4.04 -0.75 -5.51
CA LEU A 134 -5.29 -1.25 -4.97
C LEU A 134 -5.14 -1.72 -3.52
N ARG A 135 -4.07 -2.44 -3.22
CA ARG A 135 -3.77 -2.88 -1.85
C ARG A 135 -3.58 -1.70 -0.90
N ASN A 136 -2.94 -0.63 -1.35
CA ASN A 136 -2.75 0.59 -0.58
C ASN A 136 -4.07 1.27 -0.24
N ILE A 137 -4.93 1.47 -1.23
CA ILE A 137 -6.24 2.07 -1.03
C ILE A 137 -7.11 1.20 -0.11
N MET A 138 -7.16 -0.11 -0.37
CA MET A 138 -7.95 -1.04 0.45
C MET A 138 -7.45 -1.14 1.89
N SER A 139 -6.13 -1.19 2.11
CA SER A 139 -5.55 -1.18 3.45
C SER A 139 -5.90 0.10 4.21
N PHE A 140 -5.86 1.26 3.55
CA PHE A 140 -6.29 2.52 4.12
C PHE A 140 -7.77 2.45 4.54
N PHE A 141 -8.67 2.07 3.64
CA PHE A 141 -10.10 1.98 3.95
C PHE A 141 -10.42 0.95 5.04
N CYS A 142 -9.78 -0.23 5.03
CA CYS A 142 -9.98 -1.24 6.07
C CYS A 142 -9.58 -0.76 7.48
N ARG A 143 -8.67 0.21 7.59
CA ARG A 143 -8.25 0.78 8.89
C ARG A 143 -9.19 1.86 9.39
N ILE A 144 -9.70 2.70 8.48
CA ILE A 144 -10.56 3.81 8.84
C ILE A 144 -12.03 3.41 8.93
N SER A 145 -12.43 2.31 8.28
CA SER A 145 -13.82 1.86 8.27
C SER A 145 -14.21 1.27 9.62
N ALA A 146 -15.32 1.74 10.17
CA ALA A 146 -15.91 1.17 11.37
C ALA A 146 -16.36 -0.29 11.10
N PRO A 147 -16.33 -1.18 12.11
CA PRO A 147 -16.83 -2.53 11.98
C PRO A 147 -18.28 -2.55 11.44
N GLY A 148 -18.55 -3.38 10.42
CA GLY A 148 -19.87 -3.52 9.82
C GLY A 148 -20.19 -2.49 8.72
N ARG A 149 -19.27 -1.61 8.36
CA ARG A 149 -19.44 -0.71 7.20
C ARG A 149 -18.92 -1.37 5.93
N SER A 150 -19.59 -1.10 4.81
CA SER A 150 -19.21 -1.63 3.50
C SER A 150 -18.22 -0.71 2.79
N ILE A 151 -17.31 -1.33 2.04
CA ILE A 151 -16.46 -0.67 1.05
C ILE A 151 -17.04 -1.04 -0.31
N ALA A 152 -17.37 -0.05 -1.14
CA ALA A 152 -17.79 -0.27 -2.52
C ALA A 152 -16.60 0.00 -3.45
N ILE A 153 -16.38 -0.92 -4.39
CA ILE A 153 -15.40 -0.78 -5.46
C ILE A 153 -16.16 -0.78 -6.76
N GLN A 154 -16.00 0.26 -7.55
CA GLN A 154 -16.69 0.44 -8.81
C GLN A 154 -15.71 0.72 -9.94
N THR A 155 -15.96 0.09 -11.11
CA THR A 155 -15.30 0.49 -12.36
C THR A 155 -16.37 0.95 -13.34
N ARG A 156 -16.09 2.05 -14.07
CA ARG A 156 -16.99 2.58 -15.09
C ARG A 156 -16.25 3.44 -16.10
N VAL A 157 -16.88 3.69 -17.25
CA VAL A 157 -16.37 4.65 -18.22
C VAL A 157 -16.93 6.05 -17.97
N ALA A 158 -16.11 7.08 -18.15
CA ALA A 158 -16.52 8.48 -18.12
C ALA A 158 -15.78 9.28 -19.21
N GLY A 159 -16.47 9.52 -20.32
CA GLY A 159 -15.85 10.17 -21.48
C GLY A 159 -14.72 9.35 -22.08
N SER A 160 -13.51 9.86 -22.05
CA SER A 160 -12.29 9.20 -22.53
C SER A 160 -11.49 8.52 -21.41
N GLU A 161 -12.03 8.42 -20.20
CA GLU A 161 -11.35 7.85 -19.04
C GLU A 161 -12.09 6.61 -18.54
N VAL A 162 -11.34 5.66 -18.02
CA VAL A 162 -11.84 4.52 -17.24
C VAL A 162 -11.60 4.82 -15.77
N LEU A 163 -12.66 4.85 -14.99
CA LEU A 163 -12.62 5.20 -13.58
C LEU A 163 -12.62 3.96 -12.71
N LEU A 164 -11.75 3.99 -11.70
CA LEU A 164 -11.81 3.12 -10.53
C LEU A 164 -12.22 3.99 -9.35
N GLU A 165 -13.36 3.69 -8.74
CA GLU A 165 -13.87 4.40 -7.58
C GLU A 165 -13.96 3.45 -6.39
N ILE A 166 -13.38 3.86 -5.25
CA ILE A 166 -13.42 3.08 -4.01
C ILE A 166 -13.99 3.99 -2.93
N THR A 167 -15.15 3.61 -2.41
CA THR A 167 -15.92 4.41 -1.45
C THR A 167 -16.14 3.65 -0.15
N SER A 168 -15.98 4.33 0.98
CA SER A 168 -16.34 3.79 2.29
C SER A 168 -17.19 4.78 3.07
N GLY A 169 -18.30 4.31 3.60
CA GLY A 169 -19.24 5.08 4.42
C GLY A 169 -18.85 5.17 5.90
N ALA A 170 -17.59 5.32 6.24
CA ALA A 170 -17.15 5.07 7.62
C ALA A 170 -16.69 6.28 8.40
N LEU A 171 -16.07 7.26 7.77
CA LEU A 171 -15.53 8.44 8.45
C LEU A 171 -15.74 9.68 7.61
N VAL A 172 -16.08 10.75 8.29
CA VAL A 172 -16.13 12.10 7.70
C VAL A 172 -14.78 12.73 7.96
N PHE A 173 -14.07 13.03 6.89
CA PHE A 173 -12.96 13.94 6.94
C PHE A 173 -13.48 15.33 6.56
N ALA A 174 -13.10 16.35 7.29
CA ALA A 174 -13.34 17.71 6.83
C ALA A 174 -12.60 17.92 5.50
N PRO A 175 -13.10 18.73 4.57
CA PRO A 175 -12.43 18.97 3.29
C PRO A 175 -10.95 19.40 3.45
N GLU A 176 -10.64 20.14 4.49
CA GLU A 176 -9.28 20.56 4.85
C GLU A 176 -8.36 19.44 5.34
N ASP A 177 -8.94 18.28 5.73
CA ASP A 177 -8.20 17.12 6.17
C ASP A 177 -7.87 16.14 5.04
N VAL A 178 -8.46 16.32 3.84
CA VAL A 178 -8.26 15.42 2.71
C VAL A 178 -6.84 15.54 2.14
N GLU A 179 -6.36 16.77 1.90
CA GLU A 179 -5.01 16.97 1.35
C GLU A 179 -3.90 16.41 2.26
N PRO A 180 -3.95 16.59 3.60
CA PRO A 180 -3.01 15.94 4.50
C PRO A 180 -3.01 14.40 4.47
N LEU A 181 -4.09 13.74 4.00
CA LEU A 181 -4.09 12.27 3.80
C LEU A 181 -3.15 11.83 2.67
N LEU A 182 -2.88 12.72 1.73
CA LEU A 182 -2.02 12.49 0.57
C LEU A 182 -0.56 12.86 0.83
N GLU A 183 -0.27 13.51 1.95
CA GLU A 183 1.10 13.83 2.34
C GLU A 183 1.82 12.58 2.89
N PRO A 184 2.99 12.21 2.33
CA PRO A 184 3.75 11.08 2.84
C PRO A 184 4.19 11.33 4.28
N PHE A 185 4.13 10.26 5.11
CA PHE A 185 4.49 10.29 6.54
C PHE A 185 3.64 11.24 7.40
N SER A 186 2.47 11.63 6.94
CA SER A 186 1.53 12.41 7.74
C SER A 186 1.08 11.60 8.95
N SER A 187 1.43 12.05 10.17
CA SER A 187 1.04 11.43 11.43
C SER A 187 -0.30 11.94 11.97
N ARG A 188 -0.99 12.77 11.20
CA ARG A 188 -2.22 13.47 11.62
C ARG A 188 -3.39 12.53 11.88
N PHE A 189 -3.36 11.34 11.25
CA PHE A 189 -4.42 10.36 11.36
C PHE A 189 -3.86 9.00 11.79
N PRO A 190 -4.59 8.22 12.59
CA PRO A 190 -4.15 6.90 13.07
C PRO A 190 -4.21 5.84 11.95
N THR A 191 -3.89 6.22 10.73
CA THR A 191 -3.98 5.38 9.51
C THR A 191 -2.69 4.62 9.18
N GLY A 192 -1.74 4.56 10.11
CA GLY A 192 -0.46 3.88 9.94
C GLY A 192 0.67 4.81 9.53
N SER A 193 1.50 4.43 8.55
CA SER A 193 2.69 5.18 8.13
C SER A 193 2.39 6.49 7.38
N GLY A 194 1.14 6.76 7.03
CA GLY A 194 0.76 7.88 6.16
C GLY A 194 1.26 7.73 4.71
N LEU A 195 1.74 6.55 4.32
CA LEU A 195 2.26 6.31 2.97
C LEU A 195 1.22 5.77 1.99
N ALA A 196 0.18 5.10 2.47
CA ALA A 196 -0.72 4.32 1.63
C ALA A 196 -1.34 5.13 0.47
N LEU A 197 -2.00 6.25 0.76
CA LEU A 197 -2.61 7.09 -0.28
C LEU A 197 -1.56 7.87 -1.08
N ALA A 198 -0.48 8.32 -0.45
CA ALA A 198 0.63 8.99 -1.13
C ALA A 198 1.31 8.07 -2.15
N SER A 199 1.51 6.79 -1.80
CA SER A 199 2.05 5.76 -2.68
C SER A 199 1.08 5.42 -3.81
N ALA A 200 -0.22 5.25 -3.49
CA ALA A 200 -1.25 5.00 -4.49
C ALA A 200 -1.35 6.14 -5.51
N ARG A 201 -1.35 7.40 -5.06
CA ARG A 201 -1.32 8.57 -5.92
C ARG A 201 -0.12 8.57 -6.85
N ARG A 202 1.08 8.30 -6.33
CA ARG A 202 2.30 8.25 -7.14
C ARG A 202 2.27 7.16 -8.20
N ILE A 203 1.71 5.98 -7.86
CA ILE A 203 1.52 4.90 -8.82
C ILE A 203 0.54 5.32 -9.91
N ALA A 204 -0.60 5.93 -9.56
CA ALA A 204 -1.57 6.43 -10.52
C ALA A 204 -0.94 7.47 -11.47
N GLU A 205 -0.21 8.45 -10.93
CA GLU A 205 0.50 9.46 -11.71
C GLU A 205 1.54 8.85 -12.67
N ALA A 206 2.24 7.79 -12.25
CA ALA A 206 3.19 7.06 -13.10
C ALA A 206 2.50 6.38 -14.29
N HIS A 207 1.21 6.05 -14.18
CA HIS A 207 0.37 5.51 -15.25
C HIS A 207 -0.33 6.61 -16.09
N GLY A 208 -0.02 7.87 -15.83
CA GLY A 208 -0.72 9.00 -16.47
C GLY A 208 -2.16 9.16 -15.99
N ALA A 209 -2.54 8.49 -14.92
CA ALA A 209 -3.88 8.57 -14.34
C ALA A 209 -4.00 9.76 -13.35
N ARG A 210 -5.21 10.29 -13.23
CA ARG A 210 -5.57 11.29 -12.23
C ARG A 210 -6.01 10.58 -10.95
N PHE A 211 -5.54 11.06 -9.80
CA PHE A 211 -5.87 10.52 -8.48
C PHE A 211 -6.54 11.60 -7.64
N GLU A 212 -7.76 11.34 -7.20
CA GLU A 212 -8.56 12.27 -6.41
C GLU A 212 -9.09 11.59 -5.16
N VAL A 213 -9.17 12.34 -4.07
CA VAL A 213 -9.84 11.93 -2.84
C VAL A 213 -10.90 12.95 -2.52
N ALA A 214 -12.13 12.51 -2.36
CA ALA A 214 -13.26 13.35 -2.03
C ALA A 214 -13.90 12.88 -0.72
N SER A 215 -14.20 13.83 0.16
CA SER A 215 -15.01 13.58 1.35
C SER A 215 -16.37 14.22 1.17
N GLU A 216 -17.42 13.41 1.19
CA GLU A 216 -18.81 13.88 1.07
C GLU A 216 -19.51 13.73 2.42
N PRO A 217 -19.82 14.84 3.12
CA PRO A 217 -20.66 14.78 4.30
C PRO A 217 -22.06 14.24 3.96
N PRO A 218 -22.73 13.45 4.82
CA PRO A 218 -22.31 13.26 6.20
C PRO A 218 -21.42 12.04 6.45
N HIS A 219 -21.14 11.16 5.47
CA HIS A 219 -20.56 9.84 5.85
C HIS A 219 -19.75 9.10 4.77
N SER A 220 -19.18 9.73 3.74
CA SER A 220 -18.40 8.98 2.76
C SER A 220 -17.05 9.60 2.43
N LEU A 221 -16.05 8.75 2.26
CA LEU A 221 -14.77 9.06 1.65
C LEU A 221 -14.65 8.23 0.38
N THR A 222 -14.34 8.88 -0.73
CA THR A 222 -14.16 8.25 -2.03
C THR A 222 -12.76 8.53 -2.57
N VAL A 223 -12.09 7.50 -3.03
CA VAL A 223 -10.89 7.60 -3.85
C VAL A 223 -11.28 7.31 -5.29
N VAL A 224 -10.93 8.20 -6.20
CA VAL A 224 -11.14 8.06 -7.64
C VAL A 224 -9.79 8.03 -8.36
N VAL A 225 -9.58 6.99 -9.15
CA VAL A 225 -8.44 6.89 -10.06
C VAL A 225 -8.96 6.86 -11.49
N ALA A 226 -8.63 7.89 -12.30
CA ALA A 226 -9.09 8.03 -13.66
C ALA A 226 -7.95 7.73 -14.63
N PHE A 227 -8.04 6.60 -15.33
CA PHE A 227 -7.07 6.16 -16.33
C PHE A 227 -7.48 6.64 -17.71
N PRO A 228 -6.58 7.17 -18.53
CA PRO A 228 -6.89 7.42 -19.94
C PRO A 228 -7.17 6.09 -20.66
N ALA A 229 -8.25 6.04 -21.45
CA ALA A 229 -8.51 4.90 -22.33
C ALA A 229 -7.36 4.76 -23.36
N ALA A 230 -6.96 3.52 -23.65
CA ALA A 230 -5.85 3.21 -24.55
C ALA A 230 -6.24 3.42 -26.03
#